data_06d53cce21ece954a7672f4455a5a099
#
_entry.id   06d53cce21ece954a7672f4455a5a099
#
_cell.length_a   1.000
_cell.length_b   1.000
_cell.length_c   1.000
_cell.angle_alpha   90.00
_cell.angle_beta   90.00
_cell.angle_gamma   90.00
#
_symmetry.space_group_name_H-M   'P 1'
#
loop_
_entity.id
_entity.type
_entity.pdbx_description
1 polymer ?
#
loop_
_entity_poly.entity_id
_entity_poly.type
_entity_poly.pdbx_seq_one_letter_code
_entity_poly.pdbx_strand_id
1 'polypeptide(L)'
;MRKSRLPLRVIRVVPLLLVAGLARCGGDSVTSPTPTLPPRATFPIMTGETAVLLAAGDIAVCGSAATQATGRLLDGLPGTVITLGDNAYPSGSAESFRDCYDPAWGRHKARTRPSPGNHDYEQPGAMPYFNYFGASAGPAGLGYYRFRLGDWQVYSLNSNVSMGAGSSQLQWLRQELSSNPSPCILAYWHHPLFTSGRNGDNPATRSLWRVLYDFDADVVISAHDHLYERFLAQNPDGRPDPQRGIRQFIVGTGGSPLTSPVGTHINSDVVWSIHGVLEMVLRSNSYTWRFVSESGAPADIGAAQCHEPVLPDMAN
;
A
#
# COMPACT_ATOMS: atom_id res chain seq x y z
N MET A 1 33.66 29.19 48.29
CA MET A 1 34.95 28.48 48.22
C MET A 1 34.84 27.15 48.95
N ARG A 2 34.75 26.03 48.27
CA ARG A 2 35.16 24.68 48.71
C ARG A 2 35.14 23.76 47.50
N LYS A 3 36.36 23.40 47.04
CA LYS A 3 36.59 22.42 45.98
C LYS A 3 36.53 21.03 46.61
N SER A 4 35.67 20.13 46.16
CA SER A 4 35.69 18.72 46.55
C SER A 4 36.32 17.93 45.42
N ARG A 5 37.39 17.24 45.73
CA ARG A 5 38.17 16.32 44.84
C ARG A 5 37.52 14.93 44.89
N LEU A 6 37.25 14.34 43.72
CA LEU A 6 36.93 12.91 43.60
C LEU A 6 38.21 12.06 43.64
N PRO A 7 38.18 10.87 44.26
CA PRO A 7 39.31 9.97 44.30
C PRO A 7 39.42 9.11 43.05
N LEU A 8 40.66 8.97 42.57
CA LEU A 8 41.09 8.09 41.49
C LEU A 8 40.95 6.61 41.92
N ARG A 9 40.19 5.78 41.19
CA ARG A 9 40.20 4.33 41.38
C ARG A 9 41.28 3.70 40.50
N VAL A 10 42.21 3.04 41.15
CA VAL A 10 43.27 2.24 40.54
C VAL A 10 42.69 0.91 40.05
N ILE A 11 42.77 0.63 38.75
CA ILE A 11 42.41 -0.67 38.15
C ILE A 11 43.63 -1.59 38.22
N ARG A 12 43.55 -2.68 38.97
CA ARG A 12 44.56 -3.75 38.99
C ARG A 12 44.37 -4.64 37.77
N VAL A 13 45.39 -4.72 36.91
CA VAL A 13 45.50 -5.66 35.82
C VAL A 13 46.06 -6.97 36.37
N VAL A 14 45.35 -8.08 36.19
CA VAL A 14 45.84 -9.45 36.51
C VAL A 14 46.28 -10.07 35.19
N PRO A 15 47.50 -10.58 35.09
CA PRO A 15 47.97 -11.27 33.89
C PRO A 15 47.39 -12.69 33.81
N LEU A 16 46.77 -13.03 32.68
CA LEU A 16 46.25 -14.36 32.35
C LEU A 16 47.41 -15.16 31.70
N LEU A 17 47.83 -16.23 32.35
CA LEU A 17 48.79 -17.19 31.82
C LEU A 17 48.16 -18.03 30.72
N LEU A 18 48.72 -17.96 29.51
CA LEU A 18 48.37 -18.82 28.37
C LEU A 18 49.05 -20.18 28.54
N VAL A 19 48.25 -21.26 28.71
CA VAL A 19 48.74 -22.63 28.58
C VAL A 19 48.45 -23.10 27.16
N ALA A 20 49.46 -23.32 26.37
CA ALA A 20 49.38 -23.88 25.02
C ALA A 20 49.20 -25.40 25.10
N GLY A 21 48.00 -25.90 24.86
CA GLY A 21 47.70 -27.33 24.65
C GLY A 21 47.69 -27.66 23.17
N LEU A 22 48.68 -28.43 22.71
CA LEU A 22 48.71 -29.00 21.36
C LEU A 22 47.68 -30.15 21.26
N ALA A 23 46.54 -29.92 20.65
CA ALA A 23 45.61 -30.96 20.23
C ALA A 23 45.74 -31.20 18.71
N ARG A 24 46.05 -32.45 18.35
CA ARG A 24 46.10 -32.96 16.98
C ARG A 24 44.69 -32.91 16.39
N CYS A 25 44.48 -32.20 15.32
CA CYS A 25 43.25 -32.26 14.49
C CYS A 25 43.31 -33.49 13.58
N GLY A 26 42.43 -34.45 13.86
CA GLY A 26 41.94 -35.39 12.87
C GLY A 26 40.90 -34.70 12.03
N GLY A 27 41.12 -34.59 10.72
CA GLY A 27 40.19 -33.94 9.81
C GLY A 27 39.04 -34.87 9.43
N ASP A 28 37.84 -34.63 9.98
CA ASP A 28 36.62 -35.10 9.39
C ASP A 28 35.98 -33.92 8.65
N SER A 29 36.00 -34.03 7.32
CA SER A 29 35.31 -33.06 6.44
C SER A 29 33.82 -33.23 6.56
N VAL A 30 33.20 -32.43 7.43
CA VAL A 30 31.74 -32.31 7.50
C VAL A 30 31.30 -31.46 6.29
N THR A 31 30.86 -32.13 5.23
CA THR A 31 30.15 -31.49 4.12
C THR A 31 28.80 -31.00 4.63
N SER A 32 28.68 -29.69 4.83
CA SER A 32 27.38 -29.06 5.10
C SER A 32 26.43 -29.36 3.93
N PRO A 33 25.20 -29.82 4.19
CA PRO A 33 24.24 -30.02 3.10
C PRO A 33 23.92 -28.66 2.48
N THR A 34 24.06 -28.57 1.16
CA THR A 34 23.59 -27.44 0.37
C THR A 34 22.09 -27.24 0.62
N PRO A 35 21.61 -26.04 0.98
CA PRO A 35 20.20 -25.81 1.15
C PRO A 35 19.49 -26.02 -0.19
N THR A 36 18.71 -27.07 -0.30
CA THR A 36 17.79 -27.28 -1.42
C THR A 36 16.67 -26.24 -1.29
N LEU A 37 16.59 -25.33 -2.25
CA LEU A 37 15.47 -24.41 -2.39
C LEU A 37 14.18 -25.26 -2.48
N PRO A 38 13.10 -24.88 -1.78
CA PRO A 38 11.83 -25.59 -1.92
C PRO A 38 11.37 -25.54 -3.38
N PRO A 39 10.72 -26.60 -3.88
CA PRO A 39 10.25 -26.64 -5.25
C PRO A 39 9.33 -25.44 -5.51
N ARG A 40 9.60 -24.72 -6.60
CA ARG A 40 8.80 -23.60 -7.05
C ARG A 40 7.35 -24.07 -7.17
N ALA A 41 6.46 -23.50 -6.36
CA ALA A 41 5.04 -23.81 -6.41
C ALA A 41 4.53 -23.53 -7.83
N THR A 42 4.19 -24.58 -8.56
CA THR A 42 3.51 -24.48 -9.85
C THR A 42 2.04 -24.25 -9.57
N PHE A 43 1.62 -22.99 -9.61
CA PHE A 43 0.21 -22.66 -9.53
C PHE A 43 -0.49 -23.14 -10.79
N PRO A 44 -1.68 -23.77 -10.69
CA PRO A 44 -2.46 -24.13 -11.86
C PRO A 44 -2.80 -22.88 -12.66
N ILE A 45 -2.62 -22.95 -13.99
CA ILE A 45 -3.04 -21.88 -14.91
C ILE A 45 -4.57 -21.88 -14.90
N MET A 46 -5.16 -20.96 -14.14
CA MET A 46 -6.61 -20.75 -14.14
C MET A 46 -6.98 -19.89 -15.34
N THR A 47 -7.94 -20.36 -16.13
CA THR A 47 -8.48 -19.71 -17.34
C THR A 47 -9.51 -18.62 -16.98
N GLY A 48 -9.18 -17.73 -16.04
CA GLY A 48 -10.00 -16.58 -15.68
C GLY A 48 -9.55 -15.32 -16.44
N GLU A 49 -10.44 -14.35 -16.54
CA GLU A 49 -10.11 -13.06 -17.14
C GLU A 49 -9.03 -12.36 -16.29
N THR A 50 -7.91 -12.02 -16.95
CA THR A 50 -6.81 -11.33 -16.30
C THR A 50 -6.99 -9.82 -16.46
N ALA A 51 -6.97 -9.08 -15.35
CA ALA A 51 -7.05 -7.63 -15.35
C ALA A 51 -5.79 -7.00 -14.75
N VAL A 52 -5.45 -5.80 -15.21
CA VAL A 52 -4.30 -5.04 -14.71
C VAL A 52 -4.79 -3.77 -14.03
N LEU A 53 -4.28 -3.53 -12.82
CA LEU A 53 -4.52 -2.34 -12.02
C LEU A 53 -3.19 -1.63 -11.76
N LEU A 54 -3.18 -0.31 -11.94
CA LEU A 54 -2.04 0.57 -11.72
C LEU A 54 -2.40 1.58 -10.65
N ALA A 55 -1.55 1.77 -9.64
CA ALA A 55 -1.87 2.61 -8.49
C ALA A 55 -0.72 3.56 -8.11
N ALA A 56 -1.03 4.83 -7.87
CA ALA A 56 -0.24 5.76 -7.08
C ALA A 56 -1.12 6.90 -6.56
N GLY A 57 -0.68 7.54 -5.49
CA GLY A 57 -1.23 8.77 -4.94
C GLY A 57 -0.14 9.83 -4.80
N ASP A 58 -0.50 10.99 -4.23
CA ASP A 58 0.44 12.09 -3.98
C ASP A 58 1.12 12.53 -5.29
N ILE A 59 0.30 12.97 -6.27
CA ILE A 59 0.67 12.90 -7.68
C ILE A 59 1.25 14.22 -8.18
N ALA A 60 0.39 15.19 -8.47
CA ALA A 60 0.77 16.26 -9.38
C ALA A 60 1.24 17.53 -8.67
N VAL A 61 2.54 17.72 -8.66
CA VAL A 61 3.18 18.99 -8.30
C VAL A 61 3.62 19.67 -9.59
N CYS A 62 3.24 20.94 -9.79
CA CYS A 62 3.60 21.72 -10.96
C CYS A 62 5.12 21.80 -11.13
N GLY A 63 5.60 21.49 -12.32
CA GLY A 63 7.04 21.50 -12.63
C GLY A 63 7.83 20.32 -12.09
N SER A 64 7.20 19.37 -11.39
CA SER A 64 7.88 18.17 -10.88
C SER A 64 8.27 17.23 -12.02
N ALA A 65 9.56 16.91 -12.10
CA ALA A 65 10.07 15.89 -13.02
C ALA A 65 9.53 14.50 -12.69
N ALA A 66 9.33 14.22 -11.39
CA ALA A 66 8.79 12.95 -10.92
C ALA A 66 7.33 12.74 -11.33
N THR A 67 6.48 13.78 -11.23
CA THR A 67 5.10 13.76 -11.75
C THR A 67 5.08 13.37 -13.23
N GLN A 68 5.97 13.96 -14.03
CA GLN A 68 6.09 13.63 -15.46
C GLN A 68 6.64 12.21 -15.68
N ALA A 69 7.60 11.78 -14.87
CA ALA A 69 8.19 10.45 -14.99
C ALA A 69 7.16 9.35 -14.70
N THR A 70 6.41 9.45 -13.60
CA THR A 70 5.37 8.48 -13.23
C THR A 70 4.21 8.47 -14.24
N GLY A 71 3.83 9.65 -14.76
CA GLY A 71 2.87 9.73 -15.86
C GLY A 71 3.35 8.99 -17.13
N ARG A 72 4.66 9.08 -17.47
CA ARG A 72 5.24 8.32 -18.59
C ARG A 72 5.30 6.82 -18.35
N LEU A 73 5.48 6.35 -17.10
CA LEU A 73 5.38 4.92 -16.79
C LEU A 73 4.04 4.35 -17.24
N LEU A 74 2.95 5.08 -16.99
CA LEU A 74 1.62 4.66 -17.38
C LEU A 74 1.44 4.55 -18.91
N ASP A 75 2.23 5.26 -19.73
CA ASP A 75 2.17 5.14 -21.19
C ASP A 75 2.51 3.72 -21.66
N GLY A 76 3.46 3.06 -20.98
CA GLY A 76 3.91 1.71 -21.27
C GLY A 76 3.15 0.60 -20.52
N LEU A 77 2.26 0.95 -19.60
CA LEU A 77 1.54 0.01 -18.74
C LEU A 77 0.04 0.03 -19.06
N PRO A 78 -0.49 -1.02 -19.70
CA PRO A 78 -1.94 -1.12 -19.95
C PRO A 78 -2.69 -1.43 -18.64
N GLY A 79 -4.00 -1.11 -18.58
CA GLY A 79 -4.87 -1.46 -17.46
C GLY A 79 -5.60 -0.26 -16.88
N THR A 80 -6.35 -0.52 -15.82
CA THR A 80 -7.09 0.51 -15.07
C THR A 80 -6.15 1.23 -14.11
N VAL A 81 -6.16 2.55 -14.14
CA VAL A 81 -5.43 3.40 -13.20
C VAL A 81 -6.34 3.72 -12.01
N ILE A 82 -5.86 3.52 -10.79
CA ILE A 82 -6.48 4.10 -9.60
C ILE A 82 -5.56 5.17 -9.03
N THR A 83 -6.13 6.31 -8.65
CA THR A 83 -5.39 7.31 -7.90
C THR A 83 -5.79 7.25 -6.42
N LEU A 84 -4.80 7.38 -5.55
CA LEU A 84 -4.95 7.16 -4.12
C LEU A 84 -5.07 8.46 -3.33
N GLY A 85 -5.65 9.50 -3.94
CA GLY A 85 -5.81 10.82 -3.35
C GLY A 85 -4.61 11.74 -3.56
N ASP A 86 -4.79 12.99 -3.16
CA ASP A 86 -3.85 14.10 -3.37
C ASP A 86 -3.45 14.16 -4.84
N ASN A 87 -4.49 14.31 -5.67
CA ASN A 87 -4.34 14.22 -7.12
C ASN A 87 -3.58 15.42 -7.68
N ALA A 88 -3.84 16.62 -7.17
CA ALA A 88 -3.26 17.85 -7.69
C ALA A 88 -2.87 18.84 -6.57
N TYR A 89 -1.58 19.03 -6.38
CA TYR A 89 -1.00 19.94 -5.40
C TYR A 89 -0.96 21.40 -5.88
N PRO A 90 -0.91 22.42 -4.95
CA PRO A 90 -0.87 22.20 -3.49
C PRO A 90 -2.23 21.94 -2.85
N SER A 91 -3.36 22.27 -3.47
CA SER A 91 -4.66 22.35 -2.81
C SER A 91 -5.83 21.78 -3.62
N GLY A 92 -5.59 20.93 -4.60
CA GLY A 92 -6.65 20.35 -5.43
C GLY A 92 -7.49 21.39 -6.20
N SER A 93 -6.93 22.58 -6.48
CA SER A 93 -7.64 23.62 -7.19
C SER A 93 -7.86 23.28 -8.68
N ALA A 94 -8.82 23.93 -9.32
CA ALA A 94 -9.05 23.75 -10.77
C ALA A 94 -7.81 24.07 -11.60
N GLU A 95 -7.03 25.06 -11.17
CA GLU A 95 -5.74 25.42 -11.78
C GLU A 95 -4.72 24.30 -11.61
N SER A 96 -4.62 23.72 -10.40
CA SER A 96 -3.70 22.60 -10.13
C SER A 96 -4.04 21.38 -10.98
N PHE A 97 -5.31 21.07 -11.16
CA PHE A 97 -5.73 20.01 -12.09
C PHE A 97 -5.36 20.34 -13.53
N ARG A 98 -5.68 21.55 -14.00
CA ARG A 98 -5.42 21.99 -15.40
C ARG A 98 -3.93 22.06 -15.72
N ASP A 99 -3.13 22.64 -14.81
CA ASP A 99 -1.75 23.02 -15.10
C ASP A 99 -0.71 22.01 -14.64
N CYS A 100 -1.05 21.15 -13.65
CA CYS A 100 -0.12 20.19 -13.06
C CYS A 100 -0.51 18.73 -13.33
N TYR A 101 -1.77 18.35 -13.09
CA TYR A 101 -2.23 16.98 -13.26
C TYR A 101 -2.47 16.63 -14.74
N ASP A 102 -3.24 17.45 -15.44
CA ASP A 102 -3.68 17.16 -16.81
C ASP A 102 -2.51 16.97 -17.79
N PRO A 103 -1.45 17.81 -17.77
CA PRO A 103 -0.30 17.63 -18.67
C PRO A 103 0.51 16.36 -18.43
N ALA A 104 0.41 15.75 -17.24
CA ALA A 104 1.19 14.60 -16.86
C ALA A 104 0.37 13.30 -16.87
N TRP A 105 -0.69 13.25 -16.06
CA TRP A 105 -1.54 12.06 -15.85
C TRP A 105 -2.89 12.15 -16.60
N GLY A 106 -3.29 13.33 -17.05
CA GLY A 106 -4.61 13.57 -17.67
C GLY A 106 -4.87 12.76 -18.93
N ARG A 107 -3.83 12.40 -19.70
CA ARG A 107 -3.97 11.51 -20.86
C ARG A 107 -4.46 10.10 -20.51
N HIS A 108 -4.38 9.70 -19.25
CA HIS A 108 -4.89 8.43 -18.73
C HIS A 108 -6.27 8.55 -18.07
N LYS A 109 -6.87 9.75 -18.04
CA LYS A 109 -8.14 10.04 -17.36
C LYS A 109 -9.27 9.08 -17.74
N ALA A 110 -9.38 8.69 -19.01
CA ALA A 110 -10.44 7.81 -19.50
C ALA A 110 -10.42 6.42 -18.83
N ARG A 111 -9.24 5.95 -18.39
CA ARG A 111 -9.06 4.66 -17.69
C ARG A 111 -8.80 4.83 -16.19
N THR A 112 -8.95 6.05 -15.66
CA THR A 112 -8.71 6.35 -14.25
C THR A 112 -9.98 6.19 -13.41
N ARG A 113 -9.84 5.58 -12.23
CA ARG A 113 -10.82 5.44 -11.17
C ARG A 113 -10.24 6.09 -9.91
N PRO A 114 -10.50 7.37 -9.67
CA PRO A 114 -9.80 8.14 -8.65
C PRO A 114 -10.41 7.96 -7.25
N SER A 115 -9.60 8.18 -6.21
CA SER A 115 -10.08 8.53 -4.87
C SER A 115 -9.57 9.91 -4.47
N PRO A 116 -10.26 10.65 -3.59
CA PRO A 116 -9.79 11.97 -3.16
C PRO A 116 -8.87 11.87 -1.95
N GLY A 117 -7.90 12.81 -1.85
CA GLY A 117 -7.05 13.01 -0.68
C GLY A 117 -7.38 14.30 0.07
N ASN A 118 -6.60 14.57 1.13
CA ASN A 118 -6.83 15.77 1.95
C ASN A 118 -6.52 17.07 1.20
N HIS A 119 -5.53 17.09 0.31
CA HIS A 119 -5.27 18.25 -0.52
C HIS A 119 -6.38 18.53 -1.54
N ASP A 120 -7.06 17.49 -2.04
CA ASP A 120 -8.25 17.67 -2.87
C ASP A 120 -9.39 18.32 -2.07
N TYR A 121 -9.48 18.05 -0.76
CA TYR A 121 -10.48 18.62 0.17
C TYR A 121 -10.10 19.99 0.76
N GLU A 122 -8.92 20.54 0.46
CA GLU A 122 -8.63 21.95 0.75
C GLU A 122 -9.55 22.89 -0.04
N GLN A 123 -10.11 22.42 -1.15
CA GLN A 123 -11.22 23.06 -1.83
C GLN A 123 -12.55 22.61 -1.23
N PRO A 124 -13.51 23.52 -1.01
CA PRO A 124 -14.81 23.18 -0.41
C PRO A 124 -15.48 22.00 -1.13
N GLY A 125 -15.70 20.91 -0.39
CA GLY A 125 -16.33 19.70 -0.90
C GLY A 125 -15.55 19.01 -2.01
N ALA A 126 -14.25 19.26 -2.15
CA ALA A 126 -13.41 18.76 -3.22
C ALA A 126 -14.00 19.02 -4.64
N MET A 127 -14.70 20.13 -4.82
CA MET A 127 -15.43 20.44 -6.05
C MET A 127 -14.58 20.36 -7.33
N PRO A 128 -13.33 20.88 -7.37
CA PRO A 128 -12.50 20.75 -8.58
C PRO A 128 -12.15 19.30 -8.92
N TYR A 129 -11.90 18.44 -7.93
CA TYR A 129 -11.69 17.03 -8.12
C TYR A 129 -12.90 16.35 -8.79
N PHE A 130 -14.11 16.57 -8.24
CA PHE A 130 -15.32 16.01 -8.83
C PHE A 130 -15.62 16.57 -10.22
N ASN A 131 -15.38 17.85 -10.45
CA ASN A 131 -15.55 18.48 -11.76
C ASN A 131 -14.55 17.92 -12.79
N TYR A 132 -13.30 17.70 -12.35
CA TYR A 132 -12.27 17.19 -13.25
C TYR A 132 -12.54 15.73 -13.64
N PHE A 133 -12.76 14.83 -12.68
CA PHE A 133 -12.95 13.41 -12.97
C PHE A 133 -14.37 13.04 -13.41
N GLY A 134 -15.36 13.86 -13.08
CA GLY A 134 -16.76 13.62 -13.44
C GLY A 134 -17.27 12.27 -12.93
N ALA A 135 -17.94 11.52 -13.78
CA ALA A 135 -18.52 10.22 -13.45
C ALA A 135 -17.48 9.17 -12.98
N SER A 136 -16.21 9.32 -13.32
CA SER A 136 -15.14 8.42 -12.87
C SER A 136 -14.88 8.51 -11.37
N ALA A 137 -15.25 9.63 -10.72
CA ALA A 137 -15.16 9.81 -9.27
C ALA A 137 -16.36 9.20 -8.50
N GLY A 138 -17.22 8.45 -9.18
CA GLY A 138 -18.44 7.87 -8.60
C GLY A 138 -19.58 8.89 -8.47
N PRO A 139 -20.58 8.64 -7.60
CA PRO A 139 -21.68 9.57 -7.37
C PRO A 139 -21.17 10.93 -6.86
N ALA A 140 -21.75 11.99 -7.40
CA ALA A 140 -21.30 13.36 -7.15
C ALA A 140 -21.24 13.67 -5.63
N GLY A 141 -20.10 14.18 -5.18
CA GLY A 141 -19.85 14.61 -3.81
C GLY A 141 -19.60 13.49 -2.79
N LEU A 142 -19.75 12.21 -3.14
CA LEU A 142 -19.50 11.11 -2.22
C LEU A 142 -18.01 10.74 -2.16
N GLY A 143 -17.36 10.59 -3.30
CA GLY A 143 -15.96 10.15 -3.40
C GLY A 143 -15.72 8.71 -2.97
N TYR A 144 -16.81 7.92 -2.83
CA TYR A 144 -16.73 6.47 -2.63
C TYR A 144 -17.71 5.76 -3.57
N TYR A 145 -17.24 4.64 -4.12
CA TYR A 145 -17.99 3.85 -5.12
C TYR A 145 -17.32 2.50 -5.30
N ARG A 146 -17.96 1.60 -6.07
CA ARG A 146 -17.35 0.33 -6.46
C ARG A 146 -17.41 0.11 -7.97
N PHE A 147 -16.56 -0.79 -8.44
CA PHE A 147 -16.59 -1.31 -9.80
C PHE A 147 -16.02 -2.74 -9.83
N ARG A 148 -16.28 -3.45 -10.91
CA ARG A 148 -15.65 -4.74 -11.17
C ARG A 148 -14.44 -4.55 -12.06
N LEU A 149 -13.38 -5.34 -11.78
CA LEU A 149 -12.19 -5.40 -12.60
C LEU A 149 -11.79 -6.88 -12.77
N GLY A 150 -12.16 -7.47 -13.91
CA GLY A 150 -12.19 -8.92 -14.05
C GLY A 150 -13.14 -9.55 -13.04
N ASP A 151 -12.65 -10.55 -12.30
CA ASP A 151 -13.42 -11.23 -11.25
C ASP A 151 -13.36 -10.53 -9.88
N TRP A 152 -12.63 -9.41 -9.78
CA TRP A 152 -12.46 -8.66 -8.53
C TRP A 152 -13.57 -7.64 -8.30
N GLN A 153 -14.02 -7.52 -7.04
CA GLN A 153 -14.72 -6.34 -6.58
C GLN A 153 -13.71 -5.32 -6.07
N VAL A 154 -13.79 -4.09 -6.59
CA VAL A 154 -12.88 -3.00 -6.24
C VAL A 154 -13.67 -1.84 -5.64
N TYR A 155 -13.27 -1.41 -4.45
CA TYR A 155 -13.93 -0.34 -3.69
C TYR A 155 -13.01 0.87 -3.58
N SER A 156 -13.41 1.99 -4.20
CA SER A 156 -12.88 3.31 -3.87
C SER A 156 -13.58 3.81 -2.61
N LEU A 157 -12.82 4.21 -1.60
CA LEU A 157 -13.34 4.77 -0.36
C LEU A 157 -12.80 6.19 -0.16
N ASN A 158 -13.48 6.96 0.70
CA ASN A 158 -13.13 8.34 0.97
C ASN A 158 -12.76 8.52 2.45
N SER A 159 -11.48 8.66 2.73
CA SER A 159 -10.99 8.86 4.09
C SER A 159 -11.04 10.32 4.58
N ASN A 160 -11.66 11.23 3.80
CA ASN A 160 -11.85 12.63 4.17
C ASN A 160 -13.26 12.91 4.69
N VAL A 161 -14.16 11.92 4.65
CA VAL A 161 -15.52 12.01 5.21
C VAL A 161 -15.68 11.08 6.40
N SER A 162 -16.82 11.14 7.08
CA SER A 162 -17.09 10.30 8.26
C SER A 162 -16.97 8.81 7.93
N MET A 163 -16.19 8.07 8.73
CA MET A 163 -15.93 6.63 8.62
C MET A 163 -16.42 5.85 9.87
N GLY A 164 -17.04 6.52 10.84
CA GLY A 164 -17.56 5.88 12.04
C GLY A 164 -18.72 4.90 11.78
N ALA A 165 -19.07 4.09 12.78
CA ALA A 165 -20.05 3.00 12.68
C ALA A 165 -21.43 3.43 12.11
N GLY A 166 -21.85 4.66 12.35
CA GLY A 166 -23.11 5.23 11.85
C GLY A 166 -22.99 6.02 10.54
N SER A 167 -21.81 6.09 9.93
CA SER A 167 -21.62 6.88 8.72
C SER A 167 -22.28 6.23 7.51
N SER A 168 -22.78 7.08 6.59
CA SER A 168 -23.39 6.60 5.33
C SER A 168 -22.42 5.75 4.51
N GLN A 169 -21.12 6.12 4.47
CA GLN A 169 -20.11 5.36 3.76
C GLN A 169 -19.93 3.94 4.35
N LEU A 170 -19.87 3.81 5.68
CA LEU A 170 -19.65 2.50 6.30
C LEU A 170 -20.88 1.60 6.15
N GLN A 171 -22.11 2.16 6.25
CA GLN A 171 -23.34 1.44 6.00
C GLN A 171 -23.41 0.97 4.53
N TRP A 172 -23.11 1.86 3.59
CA TRP A 172 -23.03 1.54 2.17
C TRP A 172 -22.01 0.41 1.90
N LEU A 173 -20.80 0.51 2.48
CA LEU A 173 -19.74 -0.50 2.27
C LEU A 173 -20.21 -1.89 2.74
N ARG A 174 -20.82 -1.99 3.93
CA ARG A 174 -21.38 -3.26 4.43
C ARG A 174 -22.47 -3.82 3.50
N GLN A 175 -23.38 -2.96 3.05
CA GLN A 175 -24.43 -3.35 2.13
C GLN A 175 -23.88 -3.86 0.80
N GLU A 176 -22.92 -3.13 0.21
CA GLU A 176 -22.32 -3.51 -1.07
C GLU A 176 -21.54 -4.83 -0.97
N LEU A 177 -20.74 -5.01 0.07
CA LEU A 177 -20.01 -6.25 0.30
C LEU A 177 -20.94 -7.45 0.49
N SER A 178 -22.01 -7.29 1.27
CA SER A 178 -22.99 -8.37 1.48
C SER A 178 -23.82 -8.71 0.23
N SER A 179 -24.12 -7.72 -0.59
CA SER A 179 -24.94 -7.89 -1.81
C SER A 179 -24.15 -8.33 -3.04
N ASN A 180 -22.83 -8.20 -3.00
CA ASN A 180 -21.96 -8.48 -4.14
C ASN A 180 -20.75 -9.34 -3.71
N PRO A 181 -20.98 -10.58 -3.28
CA PRO A 181 -19.89 -11.47 -2.90
C PRO A 181 -18.93 -11.68 -4.08
N SER A 182 -17.65 -11.76 -3.78
CA SER A 182 -16.58 -11.97 -4.77
C SER A 182 -15.48 -12.81 -4.17
N PRO A 183 -14.83 -13.65 -4.97
CA PRO A 183 -13.68 -14.42 -4.49
C PRO A 183 -12.47 -13.55 -4.13
N CYS A 184 -12.40 -12.34 -4.68
CA CYS A 184 -11.31 -11.41 -4.41
C CYS A 184 -11.84 -9.99 -4.25
N ILE A 185 -11.37 -9.30 -3.19
CA ILE A 185 -11.81 -7.95 -2.84
C ILE A 185 -10.58 -7.05 -2.64
N LEU A 186 -10.59 -5.91 -3.31
CA LEU A 186 -9.60 -4.84 -3.15
C LEU A 186 -10.31 -3.54 -2.77
N ALA A 187 -9.77 -2.82 -1.79
CA ALA A 187 -10.21 -1.48 -1.48
C ALA A 187 -9.04 -0.49 -1.51
N TYR A 188 -9.32 0.78 -1.82
CA TYR A 188 -8.31 1.83 -1.83
C TYR A 188 -8.89 3.17 -1.37
N TRP A 189 -8.04 3.93 -0.68
CA TRP A 189 -8.31 5.30 -0.21
C TRP A 189 -7.01 5.99 0.18
N HIS A 190 -7.06 7.27 0.55
CA HIS A 190 -5.86 8.07 0.76
C HIS A 190 -5.12 7.77 2.07
N HIS A 191 -5.71 7.98 3.25
CA HIS A 191 -5.01 7.88 4.53
C HIS A 191 -4.86 6.43 5.00
N PRO A 192 -3.63 5.90 5.18
CA PRO A 192 -3.42 4.51 5.60
C PRO A 192 -3.83 4.29 7.07
N LEU A 193 -4.20 3.05 7.42
CA LEU A 193 -4.39 2.67 8.84
C LEU A 193 -3.04 2.52 9.55
N PHE A 194 -2.10 1.85 8.91
CA PHE A 194 -0.76 1.60 9.43
C PHE A 194 0.28 2.17 8.46
N THR A 195 1.35 2.77 9.00
CA THR A 195 2.44 3.33 8.18
C THR A 195 3.74 3.42 8.96
N SER A 196 4.87 3.26 8.30
CA SER A 196 6.19 3.64 8.82
C SER A 196 6.54 5.09 8.48
N GLY A 197 5.67 5.80 7.79
CA GLY A 197 5.87 7.19 7.35
C GLY A 197 5.70 8.21 8.48
N ARG A 198 6.01 9.44 8.15
CA ARG A 198 6.04 10.57 9.11
C ARG A 198 4.65 11.03 9.58
N ASN A 199 3.59 10.74 8.82
CA ASN A 199 2.24 11.14 9.18
C ASN A 199 1.64 10.22 10.27
N GLY A 200 2.20 9.01 10.43
CA GLY A 200 1.79 8.04 11.43
C GLY A 200 0.46 7.34 11.13
N ASP A 201 0.15 6.34 11.92
CA ASP A 201 -1.08 5.56 11.79
C ASP A 201 -2.33 6.44 11.89
N ASN A 202 -3.33 6.17 11.04
CA ASN A 202 -4.61 6.86 11.10
C ASN A 202 -5.73 5.95 11.64
N PRO A 203 -5.97 5.94 12.97
CA PRO A 203 -6.97 5.06 13.57
C PRO A 203 -8.41 5.36 13.15
N ALA A 204 -8.69 6.51 12.51
CA ALA A 204 -10.02 6.83 12.01
C ALA A 204 -10.45 5.87 10.87
N THR A 205 -9.51 5.33 10.11
CA THR A 205 -9.76 4.38 9.00
C THR A 205 -9.98 2.94 9.50
N ARG A 206 -9.77 2.66 10.80
CA ARG A 206 -9.91 1.32 11.37
C ARG A 206 -11.31 0.72 11.18
N SER A 207 -12.35 1.55 11.15
CA SER A 207 -13.72 1.07 10.93
C SER A 207 -13.92 0.51 9.52
N LEU A 208 -13.29 1.13 8.50
CA LEU A 208 -13.28 0.61 7.13
C LEU A 208 -12.53 -0.73 7.08
N TRP A 209 -11.35 -0.79 7.71
CA TRP A 209 -10.55 -2.00 7.82
C TRP A 209 -11.32 -3.17 8.44
N ARG A 210 -12.03 -2.93 9.55
CA ARG A 210 -12.82 -3.98 10.23
C ARG A 210 -13.92 -4.52 9.33
N VAL A 211 -14.64 -3.63 8.63
CA VAL A 211 -15.66 -4.08 7.68
C VAL A 211 -15.04 -4.92 6.56
N LEU A 212 -13.95 -4.46 5.96
CA LEU A 212 -13.26 -5.20 4.91
C LEU A 212 -12.73 -6.55 5.39
N TYR A 213 -12.17 -6.60 6.60
CA TYR A 213 -11.71 -7.84 7.23
C TYR A 213 -12.85 -8.81 7.54
N ASP A 214 -14.00 -8.30 8.01
CA ASP A 214 -15.21 -9.12 8.27
C ASP A 214 -15.74 -9.80 6.99
N PHE A 215 -15.44 -9.23 5.81
CA PHE A 215 -15.83 -9.75 4.50
C PHE A 215 -14.65 -10.34 3.70
N ASP A 216 -13.58 -10.75 4.38
CA ASP A 216 -12.41 -11.43 3.81
C ASP A 216 -11.75 -10.67 2.64
N ALA A 217 -11.64 -9.34 2.73
CA ALA A 217 -10.93 -8.55 1.74
C ALA A 217 -9.43 -8.90 1.72
N ASP A 218 -8.84 -8.91 0.52
CA ASP A 218 -7.47 -9.36 0.28
C ASP A 218 -6.44 -8.24 0.32
N VAL A 219 -6.81 -7.08 -0.25
CA VAL A 219 -5.86 -5.98 -0.50
C VAL A 219 -6.46 -4.64 -0.11
N VAL A 220 -5.66 -3.83 0.57
CA VAL A 220 -5.90 -2.39 0.78
C VAL A 220 -4.73 -1.61 0.21
N ILE A 221 -5.01 -0.55 -0.56
CA ILE A 221 -3.99 0.34 -1.11
C ILE A 221 -4.28 1.76 -0.66
N SER A 222 -3.28 2.43 -0.09
CA SER A 222 -3.35 3.80 0.40
C SER A 222 -2.14 4.63 -0.04
N ALA A 223 -2.11 5.90 0.33
CA ALA A 223 -1.03 6.84 0.02
C ALA A 223 -0.75 7.76 1.23
N HIS A 224 -0.76 9.11 1.06
CA HIS A 224 -0.60 10.12 2.11
C HIS A 224 0.80 10.22 2.71
N ASP A 225 1.46 9.11 3.04
CA ASP A 225 2.89 9.11 3.27
C ASP A 225 3.61 8.96 1.93
N HIS A 226 4.47 9.92 1.62
CA HIS A 226 5.13 10.03 0.31
C HIS A 226 6.28 9.02 0.21
N LEU A 227 5.93 7.73 0.25
CA LEU A 227 6.84 6.59 0.16
C LEU A 227 6.10 5.38 -0.43
N TYR A 228 6.85 4.36 -0.80
CA TYR A 228 6.32 3.03 -1.06
C TYR A 228 6.50 2.16 0.18
N GLU A 229 5.44 1.48 0.62
CA GLU A 229 5.53 0.51 1.69
C GLU A 229 4.59 -0.66 1.42
N ARG A 230 5.06 -1.88 1.68
CA ARG A 230 4.25 -3.09 1.64
C ARG A 230 4.31 -3.81 2.97
N PHE A 231 3.14 -4.19 3.44
CA PHE A 231 2.98 -4.94 4.69
C PHE A 231 2.76 -6.43 4.43
N LEU A 232 3.13 -7.23 5.40
CA LEU A 232 2.62 -8.60 5.51
C LEU A 232 1.10 -8.55 5.76
N ALA A 233 0.40 -9.66 5.46
CA ALA A 233 -1.03 -9.77 5.73
C ALA A 233 -1.30 -9.62 7.24
N GLN A 234 -2.24 -8.75 7.62
CA GLN A 234 -2.50 -8.37 9.00
C GLN A 234 -3.98 -8.09 9.26
N ASN A 235 -4.39 -8.25 10.51
CA ASN A 235 -5.74 -7.95 10.97
C ASN A 235 -5.92 -6.45 11.29
N PRO A 236 -7.16 -5.97 11.60
CA PRO A 236 -7.42 -4.56 11.90
C PRO A 236 -6.71 -4.00 13.15
N ASP A 237 -6.13 -4.86 13.98
CA ASP A 237 -5.35 -4.46 15.16
C ASP A 237 -3.82 -4.46 14.90
N GLY A 238 -3.41 -4.66 13.65
CA GLY A 238 -2.00 -4.66 13.23
C GLY A 238 -1.23 -5.91 13.64
N ARG A 239 -1.93 -7.03 13.90
CA ARG A 239 -1.27 -8.31 14.18
C ARG A 239 -1.12 -9.10 12.89
N PRO A 240 0.01 -9.82 12.70
CA PRO A 240 0.16 -10.71 11.57
C PRO A 240 -0.99 -11.71 11.49
N ASP A 241 -1.57 -11.87 10.32
CA ASP A 241 -2.63 -12.83 10.07
C ASP A 241 -2.47 -13.40 8.66
N PRO A 242 -1.69 -14.44 8.48
CA PRO A 242 -1.40 -15.02 7.17
C PRO A 242 -2.58 -15.74 6.53
N GLN A 243 -3.67 -16.03 7.29
CA GLN A 243 -4.82 -16.77 6.80
C GLN A 243 -5.95 -15.87 6.30
N ARG A 244 -6.24 -14.77 7.03
CA ARG A 244 -7.36 -13.87 6.74
C ARG A 244 -6.96 -12.40 6.70
N GLY A 245 -5.69 -12.11 6.96
CA GLY A 245 -5.19 -10.74 7.04
C GLY A 245 -5.16 -10.04 5.70
N ILE A 246 -5.49 -8.77 5.72
CA ILE A 246 -5.45 -7.90 4.54
C ILE A 246 -3.99 -7.47 4.28
N ARG A 247 -3.54 -7.59 3.03
CA ARG A 247 -2.26 -7.03 2.61
C ARG A 247 -2.41 -5.55 2.30
N GLN A 248 -1.65 -4.72 3.00
CA GLN A 248 -1.63 -3.28 2.76
C GLN A 248 -0.44 -2.88 1.88
N PHE A 249 -0.70 -1.94 0.97
CA PHE A 249 0.31 -1.18 0.24
C PHE A 249 0.11 0.32 0.50
N ILE A 250 1.21 1.05 0.66
CA ILE A 250 1.24 2.51 0.60
C ILE A 250 2.00 2.88 -0.67
N VAL A 251 1.40 3.73 -1.49
CA VAL A 251 1.96 4.11 -2.79
C VAL A 251 1.79 5.62 -2.99
N GLY A 252 2.36 6.39 -2.04
CA GLY A 252 2.39 7.86 -2.10
C GLY A 252 3.54 8.38 -2.96
N THR A 253 3.73 7.77 -4.12
CA THR A 253 4.95 7.90 -4.92
C THR A 253 4.72 8.51 -6.29
N GLY A 254 3.52 9.12 -6.50
CA GLY A 254 3.07 9.62 -7.81
C GLY A 254 3.79 10.86 -8.33
N GLY A 255 4.50 11.63 -7.48
CA GLY A 255 5.27 12.79 -7.96
C GLY A 255 5.48 13.91 -6.97
N SER A 256 4.81 13.88 -5.81
CA SER A 256 5.07 14.78 -4.69
C SER A 256 6.45 14.49 -4.07
N PRO A 257 7.11 15.48 -3.42
CA PRO A 257 8.41 15.24 -2.78
C PRO A 257 8.36 14.08 -1.80
N LEU A 258 9.25 13.11 -1.96
CA LEU A 258 9.30 11.92 -1.13
C LEU A 258 9.73 12.23 0.30
N THR A 259 9.29 11.39 1.23
CA THR A 259 9.67 11.43 2.65
C THR A 259 10.37 10.13 3.05
N SER A 260 11.30 10.23 3.99
CA SER A 260 11.91 9.04 4.59
C SER A 260 10.97 8.46 5.65
N PRO A 261 10.96 7.12 5.84
CA PRO A 261 10.29 6.51 6.97
C PRO A 261 10.91 7.03 8.28
N VAL A 262 10.10 7.17 9.32
CA VAL A 262 10.54 7.60 10.67
C VAL A 262 10.76 6.43 11.61
N GLY A 263 10.45 5.23 11.16
CA GLY A 263 10.60 3.96 11.87
C GLY A 263 10.32 2.79 10.94
N THR A 264 10.10 1.62 11.51
CA THR A 264 9.60 0.44 10.78
C THR A 264 8.42 -0.12 11.55
N HIS A 265 7.24 -0.13 10.94
CA HIS A 265 6.08 -0.76 11.54
C HIS A 265 6.30 -2.26 11.66
N ILE A 266 5.75 -2.90 12.69
CA ILE A 266 6.03 -4.32 13.01
C ILE A 266 5.77 -5.29 11.86
N ASN A 267 4.83 -4.99 10.98
CA ASN A 267 4.48 -5.82 9.83
C ASN A 267 4.94 -5.24 8.50
N SER A 268 5.72 -4.15 8.53
CA SER A 268 6.33 -3.59 7.31
C SER A 268 7.38 -4.56 6.79
N ASP A 269 7.23 -4.99 5.55
CA ASP A 269 8.12 -5.96 4.89
C ASP A 269 9.06 -5.26 3.90
N VAL A 270 8.56 -4.22 3.25
CA VAL A 270 9.34 -3.39 2.31
C VAL A 270 8.95 -1.94 2.52
N VAL A 271 9.93 -1.04 2.61
CA VAL A 271 9.71 0.41 2.63
C VAL A 271 10.82 1.13 1.85
N TRP A 272 10.42 2.01 0.90
CA TRP A 272 11.34 2.76 0.05
C TRP A 272 10.85 4.18 -0.23
N SER A 273 11.78 5.11 -0.29
CA SER A 273 11.53 6.51 -0.72
C SER A 273 11.98 6.67 -2.18
N ILE A 274 11.20 6.10 -3.11
CA ILE A 274 11.43 6.20 -4.56
C ILE A 274 10.09 6.48 -5.27
N HIS A 275 10.11 7.28 -6.34
CA HIS A 275 8.94 7.51 -7.16
C HIS A 275 8.64 6.30 -8.05
N GLY A 276 7.37 6.05 -8.29
CA GLY A 276 6.94 4.94 -9.13
C GLY A 276 5.45 4.67 -9.04
N VAL A 277 5.06 3.55 -9.62
CA VAL A 277 3.67 3.09 -9.72
C VAL A 277 3.62 1.61 -9.33
N LEU A 278 2.65 1.24 -8.51
CA LEU A 278 2.34 -0.16 -8.24
C LEU A 278 1.51 -0.72 -9.40
N GLU A 279 1.98 -1.82 -9.99
CA GLU A 279 1.21 -2.62 -10.95
C GLU A 279 0.76 -3.91 -10.29
N MET A 280 -0.50 -4.23 -10.40
CA MET A 280 -1.07 -5.51 -9.97
C MET A 280 -1.72 -6.23 -11.14
N VAL A 281 -1.45 -7.52 -11.27
CA VAL A 281 -2.16 -8.40 -12.21
C VAL A 281 -3.13 -9.25 -11.40
N LEU A 282 -4.41 -9.02 -11.63
CA LEU A 282 -5.53 -9.63 -10.92
C LEU A 282 -6.05 -10.83 -11.72
N ARG A 283 -6.18 -11.98 -11.07
CA ARG A 283 -6.73 -13.24 -11.61
C ARG A 283 -7.92 -13.67 -10.77
N SER A 284 -8.64 -14.67 -11.18
CA SER A 284 -9.90 -15.10 -10.55
C SER A 284 -9.78 -15.41 -9.04
N ASN A 285 -8.61 -15.87 -8.57
CA ASN A 285 -8.38 -16.21 -7.16
C ASN A 285 -6.98 -15.85 -6.65
N SER A 286 -6.25 -15.01 -7.37
CA SER A 286 -4.87 -14.66 -7.03
C SER A 286 -4.48 -13.33 -7.63
N TYR A 287 -3.39 -12.77 -7.13
CA TYR A 287 -2.80 -11.56 -7.67
C TYR A 287 -1.29 -11.60 -7.60
N THR A 288 -0.67 -10.87 -8.53
CA THR A 288 0.75 -10.55 -8.47
C THR A 288 0.92 -9.04 -8.40
N TRP A 289 2.02 -8.59 -7.85
CA TRP A 289 2.37 -7.17 -7.84
C TRP A 289 3.80 -6.97 -8.27
N ARG A 290 4.06 -5.79 -8.81
CA ARG A 290 5.40 -5.21 -8.91
C ARG A 290 5.31 -3.70 -8.73
N PHE A 291 6.23 -3.15 -7.99
CA PHE A 291 6.43 -1.71 -7.94
C PHE A 291 7.40 -1.34 -9.07
N VAL A 292 6.95 -0.48 -9.97
CA VAL A 292 7.74 0.00 -11.12
C VAL A 292 8.24 1.40 -10.78
N SER A 293 9.55 1.52 -10.54
CA SER A 293 10.16 2.81 -10.23
C SER A 293 10.18 3.75 -11.43
N GLU A 294 10.40 5.03 -11.21
CA GLU A 294 10.48 6.04 -12.26
C GLU A 294 11.53 5.75 -13.33
N SER A 295 12.54 4.94 -13.02
CA SER A 295 13.52 4.44 -14.00
C SER A 295 12.97 3.32 -14.90
N GLY A 296 11.74 2.83 -14.64
CA GLY A 296 11.13 1.68 -15.33
C GLY A 296 11.56 0.32 -14.78
N ALA A 297 12.47 0.26 -13.82
CA ALA A 297 12.90 -0.99 -13.22
C ALA A 297 11.88 -1.47 -12.16
N PRO A 298 11.47 -2.77 -12.19
CA PRO A 298 10.68 -3.34 -11.10
C PRO A 298 11.55 -3.45 -9.84
N ALA A 299 10.99 -3.05 -8.71
CA ALA A 299 11.70 -3.07 -7.43
C ALA A 299 11.13 -4.12 -6.47
N ASP A 300 9.85 -4.02 -6.07
CA ASP A 300 9.20 -5.04 -5.23
C ASP A 300 8.31 -5.93 -6.09
N ILE A 301 8.50 -7.24 -6.02
CA ILE A 301 7.74 -8.21 -6.83
C ILE A 301 7.24 -9.33 -5.93
N GLY A 302 5.97 -9.73 -6.10
CA GLY A 302 5.43 -10.85 -5.35
C GLY A 302 4.09 -11.36 -5.91
N ALA A 303 3.56 -12.35 -5.23
CA ALA A 303 2.30 -12.99 -5.55
C ALA A 303 1.59 -13.47 -4.28
N ALA A 304 0.25 -13.51 -4.32
CA ALA A 304 -0.56 -14.13 -3.27
C ALA A 304 -1.85 -14.70 -3.85
N GLN A 305 -2.48 -15.59 -3.10
CA GLN A 305 -3.84 -16.06 -3.34
C GLN A 305 -4.82 -15.11 -2.65
N CYS A 306 -6.04 -15.03 -3.19
CA CYS A 306 -7.15 -14.47 -2.47
C CYS A 306 -7.59 -15.42 -1.34
N HIS A 307 -8.30 -14.88 -0.37
CA HIS A 307 -8.91 -15.70 0.68
C HIS A 307 -9.94 -16.65 0.07
N GLU A 308 -10.03 -17.86 0.59
CA GLU A 308 -11.15 -18.72 0.23
C GLU A 308 -12.43 -18.12 0.83
N PRO A 309 -13.51 -17.97 0.03
CA PRO A 309 -14.78 -17.48 0.58
C PRO A 309 -15.21 -18.42 1.72
N VAL A 310 -15.48 -17.88 2.90
CA VAL A 310 -16.14 -18.62 3.96
C VAL A 310 -17.54 -18.92 3.46
N LEU A 311 -17.74 -20.13 2.93
CA LEU A 311 -19.09 -20.61 2.64
C LEU A 311 -19.89 -20.56 3.96
N PRO A 312 -21.06 -19.88 4.01
CA PRO A 312 -21.89 -19.97 5.20
C PRO A 312 -22.12 -21.46 5.46
N ASP A 313 -21.78 -21.91 6.68
CA ASP A 313 -22.13 -23.26 7.13
C ASP A 313 -23.57 -23.51 6.73
N MET A 314 -23.77 -24.44 5.80
CA MET A 314 -25.09 -24.95 5.53
C MET A 314 -25.45 -25.74 6.79
N ALA A 315 -25.94 -25.02 7.80
CA ALA A 315 -26.45 -25.59 9.02
C ALA A 315 -27.54 -26.63 8.65
N ASN A 316 -27.16 -27.90 8.83
CA ASN A 316 -28.10 -29.02 8.80
C ASN A 316 -29.18 -28.87 9.89
#